data_e396e9d4e68241c02fbcdb6cdba22837
#
_entry.id   e396e9d4e68241c02fbcdb6cdba22837
#
_cell.length_a   1.000
_cell.length_b   1.000
_cell.length_c   1.000
_cell.angle_alpha   90.00
_cell.angle_beta   90.00
_cell.angle_gamma   90.00
#
_symmetry.space_group_name_H-M   'P 1'
#
loop_
_entity.id
_entity.type
_entity.pdbx_description
1 polymer ?
#
loop_
_entity_poly.entity_id
_entity_poly.type
_entity_poly.pdbx_seq_one_letter_code
_entity_poly.pdbx_strand_id
1 'polypeptide(L)'
;MKASVRSTVTLLFFAILCSAFMLIAKPFSGEASPQQSPATSAEGAELYNQRCAICHDNPVDRVPPLFLIRRRSAEDVVQTLTDGSMKQQAKGLSADQIRALAIHLTGKQPGPPIEFNSETNRCTGAPPPINLNAPQWNGWGFDLDNSRFQPKPGIKAEDIPRLKVKWAWAHPGAMATGQPTIIGDRLYLTIEAGMVVCLNAQTGCTYWAMKPGAAVRAAVSVGKLPGGSKAKFALYFGDEKSTVHAVDAETGKQLWKTKVEDHFLSRITGAPLLYRNRLYVPVSSFEETAGRDNKYECCTFRGSLVALDAYTGKVIWKSFTVQDEPKPFKKNSAGTQMYGPAGGAIWSAPTLDLKRKLIYVGTGNSYTDIDSPHTDAIVAFDMVTGKIKWANQVTPKDNFLVGCRQPGVGNCPDNGGPDYDFGSSPVLRTLPNGKQILLGGQKSGVMWAFDPDNKGKVLWQAKIGSGGALGGIEWGFAADAENVYVPVADPLGSAARKPGITALKIANGEQLWHVPAPKAQCSWGTTRCINSQSAAATVIPGAVFSGTADGHLRAYSTKDGAILWDYDTAAPIKTVNAGITKGGTLDGGGPTVANGILYTNSGYGRLIGYPGNLLLAFTVDGK
;
A
#
# COMPACT_ATOMS: atom_id res chain seq x y z
N MET A 1 -20.66 -62.44 34.57
CA MET A 1 -21.50 -62.29 35.77
C MET A 1 -22.10 -60.90 35.71
N LYS A 2 -23.32 -60.76 35.23
CA LYS A 2 -24.61 -60.56 35.96
C LYS A 2 -24.42 -59.54 37.08
N ALA A 3 -25.10 -58.38 37.14
CA ALA A 3 -26.55 -58.23 37.07
C ALA A 3 -26.97 -56.77 36.80
N SER A 4 -28.08 -56.71 36.12
CA SER A 4 -29.05 -55.65 35.93
C SER A 4 -29.82 -55.33 37.19
N VAL A 5 -30.27 -54.07 37.41
CA VAL A 5 -31.53 -53.78 38.10
C VAL A 5 -32.20 -52.55 37.48
N ARG A 6 -33.45 -52.76 37.08
CA ARG A 6 -34.50 -51.79 36.73
C ARG A 6 -35.24 -51.35 38.00
N SER A 7 -35.78 -50.13 38.03
CA SER A 7 -37.11 -49.78 38.60
C SER A 7 -37.35 -48.28 38.45
N THR A 8 -38.30 -47.76 37.81
CA THR A 8 -39.79 -47.70 37.85
C THR A 8 -40.28 -46.39 38.51
N VAL A 9 -40.85 -45.54 37.69
CA VAL A 9 -42.00 -44.64 37.73
C VAL A 9 -42.61 -44.29 39.10
N THR A 10 -42.84 -42.98 39.36
CA THR A 10 -44.08 -42.52 39.99
C THR A 10 -44.46 -41.10 39.54
N LEU A 11 -45.62 -40.95 38.90
CA LEU A 11 -46.39 -39.74 38.69
C LEU A 11 -47.04 -39.28 39.97
N LEU A 12 -47.11 -37.98 40.24
CA LEU A 12 -48.09 -37.39 41.16
C LEU A 12 -48.60 -36.07 40.60
N PHE A 13 -49.90 -36.09 40.29
CA PHE A 13 -50.77 -34.96 40.00
C PHE A 13 -50.99 -34.11 41.27
N PHE A 14 -50.94 -32.77 41.13
CA PHE A 14 -51.66 -31.86 42.00
C PHE A 14 -52.25 -30.72 41.19
N ALA A 15 -53.56 -30.72 41.10
CA ALA A 15 -54.36 -29.62 40.58
C ALA A 15 -54.94 -28.84 41.80
N ILE A 16 -54.80 -27.50 41.80
CA ILE A 16 -55.65 -26.59 42.59
C ILE A 16 -55.75 -25.23 41.85
N LEU A 17 -56.88 -24.96 41.40
CA LEU A 17 -57.84 -23.85 41.31
C LEU A 17 -57.37 -22.39 41.51
N CYS A 18 -57.79 -21.59 40.50
CA CYS A 18 -58.54 -20.32 40.50
C CYS A 18 -57.93 -19.06 41.12
N SER A 19 -57.73 -18.05 40.31
CA SER A 19 -58.59 -16.85 40.39
C SER A 19 -58.30 -15.91 39.21
N ALA A 20 -59.35 -15.49 38.51
CA ALA A 20 -59.35 -14.58 37.40
C ALA A 20 -58.96 -13.15 37.83
N PHE A 21 -58.04 -12.55 37.12
CA PHE A 21 -57.94 -11.08 36.96
C PHE A 21 -57.85 -10.77 35.48
N MET A 22 -58.98 -10.32 34.91
CA MET A 22 -59.01 -9.73 33.58
C MET A 22 -58.32 -8.36 33.64
N LEU A 23 -57.11 -8.27 33.10
CA LEU A 23 -56.51 -7.01 32.68
C LEU A 23 -56.58 -6.96 31.16
N ILE A 24 -57.37 -6.00 30.68
CA ILE A 24 -57.52 -5.65 29.26
C ILE A 24 -56.20 -5.12 28.75
N ALA A 25 -55.38 -5.98 28.11
CA ALA A 25 -54.25 -5.56 27.33
C ALA A 25 -54.73 -5.20 25.92
N LYS A 26 -54.61 -3.90 25.55
CA LYS A 26 -54.76 -3.45 24.16
C LYS A 26 -53.70 -4.17 23.31
N PRO A 27 -54.06 -4.64 22.11
CA PRO A 27 -53.05 -5.19 21.20
C PRO A 27 -52.14 -4.06 20.73
N PHE A 28 -50.86 -4.14 21.08
CA PHE A 28 -49.80 -3.35 20.44
C PHE A 28 -49.64 -3.95 19.03
N SER A 29 -50.24 -3.30 18.04
CA SER A 29 -49.92 -3.54 16.63
C SER A 29 -48.53 -2.97 16.35
N GLY A 30 -47.50 -3.73 16.70
CA GLY A 30 -46.17 -3.52 16.18
C GLY A 30 -46.19 -3.92 14.71
N GLU A 31 -46.18 -2.96 13.81
CA GLU A 31 -45.85 -3.23 12.41
C GLU A 31 -44.47 -3.89 12.40
N ALA A 32 -44.44 -5.17 12.05
CA ALA A 32 -43.21 -5.89 11.76
C ALA A 32 -42.59 -5.19 10.56
N SER A 33 -41.46 -4.51 10.78
CA SER A 33 -40.59 -4.07 9.68
C SER A 33 -40.33 -5.26 8.75
N PRO A 34 -40.47 -5.09 7.43
CA PRO A 34 -40.24 -6.19 6.51
C PRO A 34 -38.83 -6.73 6.71
N GLN A 35 -38.74 -7.98 7.07
CA GLN A 35 -37.50 -8.71 7.20
C GLN A 35 -36.88 -8.78 5.81
N GLN A 36 -35.86 -7.94 5.55
CA GLN A 36 -35.17 -7.88 4.27
C GLN A 36 -34.54 -9.24 3.99
N SER A 37 -34.86 -9.83 2.86
CA SER A 37 -34.23 -11.05 2.37
C SER A 37 -32.72 -10.76 2.16
N PRO A 38 -31.82 -11.68 2.51
CA PRO A 38 -30.40 -11.45 2.32
C PRO A 38 -30.08 -11.26 0.83
N ALA A 39 -29.31 -10.22 0.51
CA ALA A 39 -28.83 -9.91 -0.83
C ALA A 39 -28.12 -11.12 -1.48
N THR A 40 -28.49 -11.48 -2.71
CA THR A 40 -27.99 -12.67 -3.40
C THR A 40 -27.06 -12.33 -4.55
N SER A 41 -26.14 -13.25 -4.90
CA SER A 41 -25.29 -13.11 -6.08
C SER A 41 -26.09 -13.15 -7.39
N ALA A 42 -27.25 -13.80 -7.42
CA ALA A 42 -28.12 -13.85 -8.59
C ALA A 42 -28.76 -12.49 -8.89
N GLU A 43 -29.28 -11.81 -7.88
CA GLU A 43 -29.77 -10.43 -8.00
C GLU A 43 -28.66 -9.48 -8.46
N GLY A 44 -27.45 -9.63 -7.90
CA GLY A 44 -26.28 -8.86 -8.31
C GLY A 44 -25.89 -9.09 -9.77
N ALA A 45 -26.03 -10.31 -10.29
CA ALA A 45 -25.77 -10.63 -11.69
C ALA A 45 -26.76 -9.93 -12.62
N GLU A 46 -28.05 -9.94 -12.26
CA GLU A 46 -29.08 -9.26 -13.05
C GLU A 46 -28.85 -7.75 -13.09
N LEU A 47 -28.60 -7.13 -11.94
CA LEU A 47 -28.29 -5.70 -11.82
C LEU A 47 -27.02 -5.32 -12.61
N TYR A 48 -25.99 -6.18 -12.58
CA TYR A 48 -24.77 -5.98 -13.37
C TYR A 48 -25.08 -5.94 -14.86
N ASN A 49 -25.81 -6.93 -15.37
CA ASN A 49 -26.20 -7.01 -16.78
C ASN A 49 -27.02 -5.81 -17.24
N GLN A 50 -27.94 -5.34 -16.38
CA GLN A 50 -28.81 -4.21 -16.71
C GLN A 50 -28.09 -2.85 -16.71
N ARG A 51 -27.10 -2.63 -15.85
CA ARG A 51 -26.55 -1.29 -15.58
C ARG A 51 -25.05 -1.14 -15.77
N CYS A 52 -24.29 -2.23 -15.73
CA CYS A 52 -22.84 -2.17 -15.66
C CYS A 52 -22.15 -2.81 -16.87
N ALA A 53 -22.71 -3.92 -17.39
CA ALA A 53 -22.13 -4.72 -18.45
C ALA A 53 -21.87 -3.93 -19.72
N ILE A 54 -22.76 -3.01 -20.07
CA ILE A 54 -22.63 -2.17 -21.28
C ILE A 54 -21.28 -1.44 -21.37
N CYS A 55 -20.74 -1.04 -20.21
CA CYS A 55 -19.45 -0.35 -20.15
C CYS A 55 -18.31 -1.28 -19.72
N HIS A 56 -18.55 -2.22 -18.80
CA HIS A 56 -17.46 -3.01 -18.19
C HIS A 56 -17.14 -4.32 -18.94
N ASP A 57 -18.06 -4.81 -19.78
CA ASP A 57 -17.80 -5.96 -20.68
C ASP A 57 -17.16 -5.54 -21.99
N ASN A 58 -17.35 -4.27 -22.40
CA ASN A 58 -16.71 -3.68 -23.57
C ASN A 58 -16.07 -2.34 -23.15
N PRO A 59 -15.00 -2.38 -22.35
CA PRO A 59 -14.40 -1.18 -21.78
C PRO A 59 -13.75 -0.31 -22.83
N VAL A 60 -13.99 1.00 -22.74
CA VAL A 60 -13.31 2.04 -23.51
C VAL A 60 -12.75 3.08 -22.54
N ASP A 61 -11.66 3.73 -22.92
CA ASP A 61 -10.99 4.75 -22.13
C ASP A 61 -10.67 4.29 -20.68
N ARG A 62 -11.21 5.02 -19.69
CA ARG A 62 -10.98 4.76 -18.25
C ARG A 62 -11.90 3.73 -17.62
N VAL A 63 -12.76 3.08 -18.40
CA VAL A 63 -13.66 2.06 -17.86
C VAL A 63 -12.86 0.80 -17.52
N PRO A 64 -12.79 0.38 -16.25
CA PRO A 64 -12.08 -0.84 -15.90
C PRO A 64 -12.84 -2.05 -16.42
N PRO A 65 -12.19 -3.01 -17.08
CA PRO A 65 -12.81 -4.27 -17.48
C PRO A 65 -13.25 -5.09 -16.25
N LEU A 66 -14.26 -5.93 -16.41
CA LEU A 66 -14.87 -6.72 -15.34
C LEU A 66 -13.84 -7.50 -14.49
N PHE A 67 -12.81 -8.06 -15.10
CA PHE A 67 -11.80 -8.82 -14.36
C PHE A 67 -10.98 -7.95 -13.37
N LEU A 68 -10.83 -6.65 -13.63
CA LEU A 68 -10.20 -5.71 -12.69
C LEU A 68 -11.14 -5.39 -11.52
N ILE A 69 -12.44 -5.28 -11.79
CA ILE A 69 -13.43 -5.07 -10.73
C ILE A 69 -13.49 -6.27 -9.81
N ARG A 70 -13.47 -7.49 -10.35
CA ARG A 70 -13.49 -8.75 -9.58
C ARG A 70 -12.30 -8.93 -8.63
N ARG A 71 -11.24 -8.17 -8.81
CA ARG A 71 -10.07 -8.15 -7.91
C ARG A 71 -10.20 -7.19 -6.73
N ARG A 72 -11.22 -6.33 -6.73
CA ARG A 72 -11.48 -5.42 -5.61
C ARG A 72 -12.05 -6.17 -4.41
N SER A 73 -12.01 -5.52 -3.24
CA SER A 73 -12.78 -6.01 -2.10
C SER A 73 -14.28 -5.71 -2.32
N ALA A 74 -15.15 -6.44 -1.64
CA ALA A 74 -16.58 -6.19 -1.70
C ALA A 74 -16.94 -4.81 -1.15
N GLU A 75 -16.21 -4.37 -0.13
CA GLU A 75 -16.34 -3.05 0.49
C GLU A 75 -15.95 -1.92 -0.48
N ASP A 76 -14.86 -2.11 -1.27
CA ASP A 76 -14.46 -1.14 -2.29
C ASP A 76 -15.52 -0.99 -3.38
N VAL A 77 -16.15 -2.10 -3.78
CA VAL A 77 -17.26 -2.06 -4.74
C VAL A 77 -18.43 -1.30 -4.15
N VAL A 78 -18.84 -1.61 -2.91
CA VAL A 78 -19.91 -0.88 -2.20
C VAL A 78 -19.57 0.61 -2.16
N GLN A 79 -18.39 0.98 -1.72
CA GLN A 79 -17.99 2.39 -1.62
C GLN A 79 -17.95 3.09 -2.97
N THR A 80 -17.45 2.42 -4.02
CA THR A 80 -17.41 2.97 -5.38
C THR A 80 -18.81 3.31 -5.89
N LEU A 81 -19.82 2.49 -5.52
CA LEU A 81 -21.21 2.66 -5.89
C LEU A 81 -21.96 3.67 -5.00
N THR A 82 -21.61 3.79 -3.73
CA THR A 82 -22.30 4.70 -2.80
C THR A 82 -21.78 6.13 -2.82
N ASP A 83 -20.46 6.30 -2.80
CA ASP A 83 -19.80 7.60 -2.65
C ASP A 83 -18.62 7.82 -3.61
N GLY A 84 -18.32 6.83 -4.45
CA GLY A 84 -17.19 6.86 -5.38
C GLY A 84 -17.56 7.22 -6.82
N SER A 85 -16.69 6.79 -7.75
CA SER A 85 -16.77 7.14 -9.18
C SER A 85 -18.01 6.59 -9.91
N MET A 86 -18.65 5.54 -9.38
CA MET A 86 -19.83 4.90 -9.98
C MET A 86 -21.15 5.28 -9.27
N LYS A 87 -21.13 6.29 -8.38
CA LYS A 87 -22.32 6.75 -7.66
C LYS A 87 -23.49 7.13 -8.57
N GLN A 88 -23.20 7.75 -9.71
CA GLN A 88 -24.25 8.14 -10.67
C GLN A 88 -24.90 6.91 -11.33
N GLN A 89 -24.11 5.90 -11.68
CA GLN A 89 -24.58 4.66 -12.29
C GLN A 89 -25.38 3.80 -11.29
N ALA A 90 -25.08 3.94 -10.00
CA ALA A 90 -25.80 3.29 -8.91
C ALA A 90 -27.03 4.07 -8.41
N LYS A 91 -27.31 5.26 -8.98
CA LYS A 91 -28.46 6.08 -8.54
C LYS A 91 -29.78 5.30 -8.58
N GLY A 92 -30.50 5.30 -7.46
CA GLY A 92 -31.76 4.59 -7.29
C GLY A 92 -31.65 3.13 -6.88
N LEU A 93 -30.43 2.58 -6.71
CA LEU A 93 -30.24 1.27 -6.10
C LEU A 93 -30.34 1.37 -4.58
N SER A 94 -30.99 0.36 -3.97
CA SER A 94 -31.01 0.22 -2.52
C SER A 94 -29.66 -0.25 -1.98
N ALA A 95 -29.43 -0.14 -0.68
CA ALA A 95 -28.22 -0.64 -0.03
C ALA A 95 -28.04 -2.16 -0.24
N ASP A 96 -29.14 -2.94 -0.22
CA ASP A 96 -29.09 -4.38 -0.46
C ASP A 96 -28.77 -4.72 -1.91
N GLN A 97 -29.27 -3.95 -2.87
CA GLN A 97 -28.92 -4.08 -4.28
C GLN A 97 -27.43 -3.77 -4.55
N ILE A 98 -26.89 -2.76 -3.90
CA ILE A 98 -25.46 -2.45 -3.96
C ILE A 98 -24.63 -3.59 -3.35
N ARG A 99 -25.10 -4.17 -2.22
CA ARG A 99 -24.45 -5.34 -1.62
C ARG A 99 -24.53 -6.56 -2.53
N ALA A 100 -25.67 -6.82 -3.17
CA ALA A 100 -25.82 -7.90 -4.15
C ALA A 100 -24.85 -7.77 -5.32
N LEU A 101 -24.68 -6.56 -5.87
CA LEU A 101 -23.68 -6.25 -6.89
C LEU A 101 -22.26 -6.55 -6.39
N ALA A 102 -21.92 -6.12 -5.17
CA ALA A 102 -20.61 -6.38 -4.61
C ALA A 102 -20.33 -7.88 -4.42
N ILE A 103 -21.33 -8.65 -3.96
CA ILE A 103 -21.22 -10.11 -3.84
C ILE A 103 -21.01 -10.76 -5.21
N HIS A 104 -21.83 -10.38 -6.21
CA HIS A 104 -21.69 -10.91 -7.57
C HIS A 104 -20.30 -10.62 -8.17
N LEU A 105 -19.84 -9.38 -8.05
CA LEU A 105 -18.58 -8.94 -8.65
C LEU A 105 -17.35 -9.54 -7.98
N THR A 106 -17.40 -9.76 -6.68
CA THR A 106 -16.19 -10.15 -5.91
C THR A 106 -16.26 -11.57 -5.35
N GLY A 107 -17.43 -12.19 -5.35
CA GLY A 107 -17.67 -13.50 -4.71
C GLY A 107 -17.61 -13.45 -3.18
N LYS A 108 -17.67 -12.26 -2.55
CA LYS A 108 -17.51 -12.06 -1.10
C LYS A 108 -18.62 -11.19 -0.55
N GLN A 109 -19.06 -11.51 0.67
CA GLN A 109 -19.95 -10.64 1.44
C GLN A 109 -19.17 -9.38 1.88
N PRO A 110 -19.69 -8.16 1.60
CA PRO A 110 -19.11 -6.96 2.18
C PRO A 110 -19.38 -6.93 3.69
N GLY A 111 -18.36 -6.59 4.47
CA GLY A 111 -18.52 -6.29 5.88
C GLY A 111 -19.43 -5.07 6.09
N PRO A 112 -19.84 -4.79 7.33
CA PRO A 112 -20.54 -3.53 7.63
C PRO A 112 -19.64 -2.38 7.23
N PRO A 113 -20.15 -1.35 6.49
CA PRO A 113 -19.35 -0.19 6.14
C PRO A 113 -18.90 0.52 7.42
N ILE A 114 -17.60 0.79 7.53
CA ILE A 114 -17.13 1.74 8.53
C ILE A 114 -17.36 3.12 7.92
N GLU A 115 -18.48 3.72 8.28
CA GLU A 115 -18.76 5.09 7.91
C GLU A 115 -17.77 6.00 8.64
N PHE A 116 -16.96 6.73 7.84
CA PHE A 116 -16.12 7.77 8.39
C PHE A 116 -16.98 9.00 8.70
N ASN A 117 -17.22 9.22 9.97
CA ASN A 117 -17.76 10.46 10.48
C ASN A 117 -16.59 11.28 11.06
N SER A 118 -16.25 12.40 10.42
CA SER A 118 -15.18 13.29 10.89
C SER A 118 -15.44 13.88 12.28
N GLU A 119 -16.69 13.89 12.73
CA GLU A 119 -17.06 14.38 14.06
C GLU A 119 -16.88 13.31 15.15
N THR A 120 -16.85 12.02 14.77
CA THR A 120 -16.50 10.96 15.71
C THR A 120 -15.02 11.07 16.06
N ASN A 121 -14.71 11.22 17.34
CA ASN A 121 -13.34 11.40 17.83
C ASN A 121 -12.63 12.64 17.25
N ARG A 122 -13.35 13.75 17.07
CA ARG A 122 -12.75 15.02 16.69
C ARG A 122 -11.91 15.57 17.84
N CYS A 123 -10.73 16.11 17.52
CA CYS A 123 -9.89 16.77 18.51
C CYS A 123 -10.58 18.02 19.07
N THR A 124 -10.52 18.17 20.38
CA THR A 124 -10.97 19.39 21.08
C THR A 124 -9.83 20.41 21.12
N GLY A 125 -10.16 21.69 20.89
CA GLY A 125 -9.19 22.78 20.89
C GLY A 125 -8.44 22.97 19.56
N ALA A 126 -7.71 24.07 19.48
CA ALA A 126 -6.89 24.40 18.32
C ALA A 126 -5.68 23.47 18.23
N PRO A 127 -5.36 22.89 17.05
CA PRO A 127 -4.18 22.08 16.91
C PRO A 127 -2.90 22.91 17.09
N PRO A 128 -1.83 22.37 17.68
CA PRO A 128 -0.56 23.08 17.81
C PRO A 128 -0.02 23.47 16.43
N PRO A 129 0.73 24.57 16.31
CA PRO A 129 1.33 24.99 15.04
C PRO A 129 2.31 23.91 14.53
N ILE A 130 2.39 23.78 13.19
CA ILE A 130 3.34 22.86 12.57
C ILE A 130 4.77 23.37 12.80
N ASN A 131 5.64 22.47 13.31
CA ASN A 131 7.06 22.71 13.50
C ASN A 131 7.86 21.63 12.76
N LEU A 132 8.48 21.98 11.64
CA LEU A 132 9.30 21.03 10.84
C LEU A 132 10.64 20.65 11.51
N ASN A 133 11.01 21.28 12.62
CA ASN A 133 12.16 20.89 13.43
C ASN A 133 11.80 19.93 14.58
N ALA A 134 10.51 19.68 14.80
CA ALA A 134 10.06 18.71 15.78
C ALA A 134 10.43 17.26 15.33
N PRO A 135 10.42 16.30 16.26
CA PRO A 135 10.55 14.88 15.88
C PRO A 135 9.56 14.52 14.78
N GLN A 136 10.06 13.86 13.72
CA GLN A 136 9.26 13.64 12.53
C GLN A 136 9.66 12.38 11.77
N TRP A 137 8.76 11.96 10.89
CA TRP A 137 9.00 11.06 9.77
C TRP A 137 8.28 11.64 8.55
N ASN A 138 9.00 12.42 7.74
CA ASN A 138 8.41 13.19 6.64
C ASN A 138 8.66 12.51 5.29
N GLY A 139 7.61 11.95 4.70
CA GLY A 139 7.69 11.22 3.44
C GLY A 139 7.92 9.71 3.60
N TRP A 140 8.40 9.06 2.55
CA TRP A 140 8.58 7.61 2.48
C TRP A 140 9.74 7.11 3.35
N GLY A 141 10.92 7.68 3.16
CA GLY A 141 12.18 7.08 3.60
C GLY A 141 12.78 7.68 4.86
N PHE A 142 12.12 8.61 5.56
CA PHE A 142 12.62 9.43 6.64
C PHE A 142 13.53 10.59 6.14
N ASP A 143 14.48 10.32 5.27
CA ASP A 143 15.44 11.29 4.71
C ASP A 143 15.39 11.30 3.16
N LEU A 144 16.17 12.17 2.53
CA LEU A 144 16.26 12.27 1.08
C LEU A 144 16.98 11.07 0.44
N ASP A 145 17.71 10.31 1.24
CA ASP A 145 18.45 9.11 0.87
C ASP A 145 17.59 7.85 0.91
N ASN A 146 16.34 7.96 1.36
CA ASN A 146 15.38 6.87 1.60
C ASN A 146 15.91 5.76 2.52
N SER A 147 16.75 6.12 3.49
CA SER A 147 17.41 5.15 4.37
C SER A 147 16.47 4.34 5.25
N ARG A 148 15.28 4.84 5.55
CA ARG A 148 14.34 4.29 6.54
C ARG A 148 14.99 4.04 7.91
N PHE A 149 15.99 4.87 8.22
CA PHE A 149 16.70 4.89 9.49
C PHE A 149 16.27 6.10 10.31
N GLN A 150 15.64 5.87 11.45
CA GLN A 150 15.30 6.92 12.43
C GLN A 150 16.38 6.98 13.50
N PRO A 151 17.33 7.93 13.44
CA PRO A 151 18.43 7.99 14.40
C PRO A 151 18.03 8.50 15.80
N LYS A 152 16.87 9.16 15.90
CA LYS A 152 16.32 9.73 17.14
C LYS A 152 14.87 9.30 17.36
N PRO A 153 14.62 7.99 17.54
CA PRO A 153 13.25 7.45 17.55
C PRO A 153 12.44 7.85 18.80
N GLY A 154 13.12 8.19 19.90
CA GLY A 154 12.49 8.34 21.22
C GLY A 154 12.12 7.01 21.89
N ILE A 155 12.45 5.87 21.28
CA ILE A 155 12.34 4.51 21.81
C ILE A 155 13.74 3.94 21.80
N LYS A 156 14.16 3.30 22.91
CA LYS A 156 15.42 2.58 22.98
C LYS A 156 15.22 1.10 22.69
N ALA A 157 16.25 0.41 22.22
CA ALA A 157 16.18 -1.02 21.90
C ALA A 157 15.79 -1.88 23.13
N GLU A 158 16.27 -1.54 24.31
CA GLU A 158 15.94 -2.22 25.56
C GLU A 158 14.47 -2.08 25.99
N ASP A 159 13.77 -1.04 25.51
CA ASP A 159 12.36 -0.79 25.82
C ASP A 159 11.39 -1.52 24.86
N ILE A 160 11.88 -2.03 23.74
CA ILE A 160 11.04 -2.66 22.71
C ILE A 160 10.18 -3.81 23.23
N PRO A 161 10.65 -4.72 24.10
CA PRO A 161 9.81 -5.79 24.64
C PRO A 161 8.59 -5.30 25.42
N ARG A 162 8.58 -4.03 25.84
CA ARG A 162 7.49 -3.38 26.59
C ARG A 162 6.52 -2.60 25.70
N LEU A 163 6.68 -2.62 24.37
CA LEU A 163 5.77 -1.93 23.46
C LEU A 163 4.35 -2.49 23.56
N LYS A 164 3.39 -1.60 23.78
CA LYS A 164 1.96 -1.90 23.82
C LYS A 164 1.18 -0.86 23.01
N VAL A 165 0.00 -1.24 22.54
CA VAL A 165 -0.89 -0.30 21.85
C VAL A 165 -1.27 0.83 22.78
N LYS A 166 -0.99 2.06 22.36
CA LYS A 166 -1.46 3.30 22.99
C LYS A 166 -2.86 3.65 22.49
N TRP A 167 -3.05 3.61 21.20
CA TRP A 167 -4.34 3.78 20.55
C TRP A 167 -4.41 3.05 19.20
N ALA A 168 -5.62 2.75 18.78
CA ALA A 168 -5.93 2.20 17.48
C ALA A 168 -6.99 3.06 16.77
N TRP A 169 -6.86 3.25 15.46
CA TRP A 169 -7.80 4.02 14.64
C TRP A 169 -8.28 3.17 13.45
N ALA A 170 -9.59 3.21 13.19
CA ALA A 170 -10.20 2.46 12.11
C ALA A 170 -10.22 3.27 10.80
N HIS A 171 -9.62 2.73 9.74
CA HIS A 171 -9.77 3.28 8.39
C HIS A 171 -11.21 3.14 7.91
N PRO A 172 -11.76 4.12 7.19
CA PRO A 172 -12.92 3.88 6.35
C PRO A 172 -12.53 2.94 5.20
N GLY A 173 -13.41 2.02 4.85
CA GLY A 173 -13.12 0.97 3.86
C GLY A 173 -12.39 -0.23 4.45
N ALA A 174 -11.97 -1.15 3.58
CA ALA A 174 -11.48 -2.47 3.95
C ALA A 174 -9.97 -2.63 3.88
N MET A 175 -9.23 -1.59 3.52
CA MET A 175 -7.77 -1.70 3.32
C MET A 175 -7.01 -0.53 3.93
N ALA A 176 -5.96 -0.86 4.66
CA ALA A 176 -5.02 0.07 5.26
C ALA A 176 -3.69 0.03 4.47
N THR A 177 -3.51 0.89 3.47
CA THR A 177 -2.38 0.86 2.53
C THR A 177 -1.38 1.99 2.69
N GLY A 178 -1.81 3.17 3.12
CA GLY A 178 -0.96 4.36 3.20
C GLY A 178 0.07 4.28 4.34
N GLN A 179 1.28 4.79 4.12
CA GLN A 179 2.27 4.93 5.18
C GLN A 179 2.01 6.22 5.97
N PRO A 180 1.99 6.18 7.32
CA PRO A 180 1.89 7.39 8.13
C PRO A 180 3.07 8.35 7.92
N THR A 181 2.79 9.64 7.82
CA THR A 181 3.77 10.72 7.86
C THR A 181 3.55 11.53 9.13
N ILE A 182 4.59 11.74 9.93
CA ILE A 182 4.51 12.37 11.24
C ILE A 182 5.31 13.67 11.25
N ILE A 183 4.69 14.76 11.69
CA ILE A 183 5.33 16.07 11.92
C ILE A 183 4.93 16.56 13.31
N GLY A 184 5.80 16.40 14.29
CA GLY A 184 5.48 16.71 15.68
C GLY A 184 4.25 15.93 16.16
N ASP A 185 3.20 16.64 16.58
CA ASP A 185 1.94 16.05 17.06
C ASP A 185 0.91 15.80 15.95
N ARG A 186 1.29 15.91 14.69
CA ARG A 186 0.40 15.61 13.56
C ARG A 186 0.82 14.33 12.84
N LEU A 187 -0.16 13.47 12.61
CA LEU A 187 -0.05 12.29 11.78
C LEU A 187 -0.91 12.48 10.54
N TYR A 188 -0.31 12.45 9.37
CA TYR A 188 -1.02 12.48 8.09
C TYR A 188 -1.07 11.08 7.50
N LEU A 189 -2.24 10.70 7.02
CA LEU A 189 -2.48 9.38 6.48
C LEU A 189 -3.30 9.45 5.20
N THR A 190 -2.84 8.74 4.19
CA THR A 190 -3.58 8.49 2.95
C THR A 190 -4.38 7.20 3.07
N ILE A 191 -5.60 7.23 2.56
CA ILE A 191 -6.54 6.12 2.67
C ILE A 191 -7.00 5.72 1.28
N GLU A 192 -6.90 4.45 0.96
CA GLU A 192 -7.24 3.90 -0.36
C GLU A 192 -8.70 4.16 -0.76
N ALA A 193 -9.57 4.29 0.20
CA ALA A 193 -10.95 4.72 0.00
C ALA A 193 -11.12 6.16 -0.54
N GLY A 194 -10.03 6.82 -0.94
CA GLY A 194 -10.04 8.16 -1.53
C GLY A 194 -10.16 9.26 -0.48
N MET A 195 -9.40 9.15 0.60
CA MET A 195 -9.38 10.15 1.67
C MET A 195 -7.96 10.43 2.13
N VAL A 196 -7.73 11.64 2.64
CA VAL A 196 -6.54 12.03 3.40
C VAL A 196 -6.98 12.61 4.73
N VAL A 197 -6.35 12.17 5.81
CA VAL A 197 -6.69 12.61 7.17
C VAL A 197 -5.47 13.17 7.89
N CYS A 198 -5.71 14.11 8.80
CA CYS A 198 -4.74 14.55 9.78
C CYS A 198 -5.27 14.19 11.18
N LEU A 199 -4.51 13.37 11.88
CA LEU A 199 -4.79 12.95 13.24
C LEU A 199 -3.81 13.59 14.22
N ASN A 200 -4.21 13.68 15.48
CA ASN A 200 -3.27 13.92 16.56
C ASN A 200 -2.43 12.65 16.78
N ALA A 201 -1.11 12.75 16.67
CA ALA A 201 -0.20 11.64 16.77
C ALA A 201 -0.21 10.95 18.15
N GLN A 202 -0.53 11.70 19.23
CA GLN A 202 -0.55 11.19 20.60
C GLN A 202 -1.85 10.47 20.98
N THR A 203 -2.98 10.86 20.38
CA THR A 203 -4.32 10.42 20.83
C THR A 203 -5.15 9.75 19.73
N GLY A 204 -4.76 9.89 18.46
CA GLY A 204 -5.53 9.40 17.33
C GLY A 204 -6.83 10.18 17.05
N CYS A 205 -7.09 11.32 17.74
CA CYS A 205 -8.24 12.15 17.38
C CYS A 205 -8.03 12.85 16.04
N THR A 206 -9.13 13.19 15.34
CA THR A 206 -9.09 13.75 13.99
C THR A 206 -9.09 15.27 14.04
N TYR A 207 -8.07 15.90 13.43
CA TYR A 207 -8.04 17.35 13.20
C TYR A 207 -8.85 17.74 11.97
N TRP A 208 -8.61 17.05 10.84
CA TRP A 208 -9.33 17.27 9.59
C TRP A 208 -9.26 16.02 8.68
N ALA A 209 -10.20 15.97 7.75
CA ALA A 209 -10.22 14.99 6.68
C ALA A 209 -10.65 15.67 5.36
N MET A 210 -10.13 15.16 4.23
CA MET A 210 -10.51 15.64 2.91
C MET A 210 -10.59 14.47 1.91
N LYS A 211 -11.42 14.64 0.85
CA LYS A 211 -11.59 13.66 -0.23
C LYS A 211 -11.00 14.23 -1.52
N PRO A 212 -9.87 13.71 -2.03
CA PRO A 212 -9.25 14.19 -3.27
C PRO A 212 -10.01 13.80 -4.55
N GLY A 213 -10.94 12.85 -4.47
CA GLY A 213 -11.72 12.38 -5.63
C GLY A 213 -11.16 11.15 -6.34
N ALA A 214 -10.09 10.58 -5.80
CA ALA A 214 -9.51 9.31 -6.24
C ALA A 214 -8.80 8.63 -5.07
N ALA A 215 -8.53 7.34 -5.18
CA ALA A 215 -7.75 6.58 -4.21
C ALA A 215 -6.35 7.15 -4.04
N VAL A 216 -5.83 7.12 -2.80
CA VAL A 216 -4.48 7.56 -2.45
C VAL A 216 -3.82 6.50 -1.58
N ARG A 217 -2.61 6.06 -1.93
CA ARG A 217 -1.92 5.01 -1.18
C ARG A 217 -0.49 5.35 -0.76
N ALA A 218 0.13 6.34 -1.39
CA ALA A 218 1.52 6.70 -1.12
C ALA A 218 1.65 7.56 0.15
N ALA A 219 2.82 7.56 0.78
CA ALA A 219 3.15 8.51 1.84
C ALA A 219 3.07 9.95 1.33
N VAL A 220 2.81 10.89 2.23
CA VAL A 220 2.75 12.31 1.92
C VAL A 220 4.05 13.01 2.32
N SER A 221 4.33 14.17 1.73
CA SER A 221 5.43 15.06 2.13
C SER A 221 4.88 16.41 2.59
N VAL A 222 5.44 16.95 3.67
CA VAL A 222 5.08 18.28 4.20
C VAL A 222 6.22 19.24 4.01
N GLY A 223 5.92 20.46 3.51
CA GLY A 223 6.89 21.50 3.31
C GLY A 223 6.39 22.90 3.64
N LYS A 224 7.32 23.80 3.97
CA LYS A 224 7.03 25.21 4.22
C LYS A 224 6.78 25.94 2.91
N LEU A 225 5.76 26.76 2.88
CA LEU A 225 5.48 27.67 1.77
C LEU A 225 6.17 29.04 1.99
N PRO A 226 6.45 29.80 0.90
CA PRO A 226 7.02 31.14 1.01
C PRO A 226 6.07 32.09 1.74
N GLY A 227 6.63 33.16 2.32
CA GLY A 227 5.84 34.22 2.97
C GLY A 227 4.84 34.85 2.00
N GLY A 228 3.66 35.21 2.50
CA GLY A 228 2.56 35.76 1.68
C GLY A 228 1.69 34.69 0.97
N SER A 229 2.01 33.39 1.10
CA SER A 229 1.18 32.31 0.61
C SER A 229 -0.13 32.19 1.38
N LYS A 230 -1.16 31.57 0.75
CA LYS A 230 -2.49 31.31 1.38
C LYS A 230 -2.41 30.38 2.60
N ALA A 231 -1.35 29.61 2.72
CA ALA A 231 -1.06 28.69 3.82
C ALA A 231 0.41 28.82 4.22
N LYS A 232 0.76 28.39 5.44
CA LYS A 232 2.15 28.36 5.91
C LYS A 232 2.89 27.10 5.47
N PHE A 233 2.16 25.99 5.41
CA PHE A 233 2.68 24.67 5.09
C PHE A 233 1.76 23.96 4.10
N ALA A 234 2.36 23.24 3.16
CA ALA A 234 1.62 22.40 2.24
C ALA A 234 1.92 20.91 2.49
N LEU A 235 0.90 20.09 2.31
CA LEU A 235 0.96 18.65 2.26
C LEU A 235 0.83 18.23 0.80
N TYR A 236 1.75 17.38 0.31
CA TYR A 236 1.81 16.92 -1.07
C TYR A 236 1.59 15.43 -1.17
N PHE A 237 0.76 14.99 -2.12
CA PHE A 237 0.50 13.58 -2.42
C PHE A 237 0.04 13.40 -3.87
N GLY A 238 0.16 12.17 -4.37
CA GLY A 238 -0.36 11.77 -5.67
C GLY A 238 -1.49 10.78 -5.54
N ASP A 239 -2.44 10.82 -6.46
CA ASP A 239 -3.59 9.90 -6.49
C ASP A 239 -3.48 8.83 -7.59
N GLU A 240 -4.38 7.85 -7.56
CA GLU A 240 -4.47 6.76 -8.53
C GLU A 240 -5.08 7.18 -9.89
N LYS A 241 -5.25 8.48 -10.13
CA LYS A 241 -5.57 9.06 -11.44
C LYS A 241 -4.45 9.96 -11.96
N SER A 242 -3.24 9.81 -11.44
CA SER A 242 -2.05 10.60 -11.79
C SER A 242 -2.26 12.11 -11.60
N THR A 243 -3.01 12.49 -10.58
CA THR A 243 -3.14 13.88 -10.14
C THR A 243 -2.31 14.09 -8.88
N VAL A 244 -1.48 15.12 -8.89
CA VAL A 244 -0.74 15.60 -7.73
C VAL A 244 -1.55 16.68 -7.05
N HIS A 245 -1.64 16.60 -5.74
CA HIS A 245 -2.36 17.54 -4.90
C HIS A 245 -1.39 18.25 -3.96
N ALA A 246 -1.60 19.55 -3.77
CA ALA A 246 -1.10 20.28 -2.61
C ALA A 246 -2.30 20.81 -1.81
N VAL A 247 -2.29 20.52 -0.53
CA VAL A 247 -3.31 21.02 0.40
C VAL A 247 -2.64 21.74 1.56
N ASP A 248 -3.35 22.68 2.17
CA ASP A 248 -2.90 23.29 3.41
C ASP A 248 -2.76 22.20 4.49
N ALA A 249 -1.55 22.00 4.99
CA ALA A 249 -1.26 20.95 5.96
C ALA A 249 -1.97 21.17 7.32
N GLU A 250 -2.38 22.39 7.65
CA GLU A 250 -3.09 22.72 8.89
C GLU A 250 -4.60 22.46 8.80
N THR A 251 -5.20 22.61 7.60
CA THR A 251 -6.66 22.61 7.43
C THR A 251 -7.20 21.59 6.42
N GLY A 252 -6.35 20.97 5.61
CA GLY A 252 -6.76 20.08 4.52
C GLY A 252 -7.36 20.78 3.29
N LYS A 253 -7.39 22.12 3.25
CA LYS A 253 -7.93 22.88 2.11
C LYS A 253 -7.03 22.76 0.89
N GLN A 254 -7.63 22.50 -0.28
CA GLN A 254 -6.91 22.42 -1.56
C GLN A 254 -6.22 23.76 -1.88
N LEU A 255 -4.91 23.70 -2.15
CA LEU A 255 -4.12 24.82 -2.66
C LEU A 255 -4.03 24.77 -4.17
N TRP A 256 -3.58 23.66 -4.72
CA TRP A 256 -3.55 23.37 -6.14
C TRP A 256 -3.62 21.85 -6.41
N LYS A 257 -3.95 21.49 -7.65
CA LYS A 257 -3.85 20.11 -8.16
C LYS A 257 -3.40 20.13 -9.61
N THR A 258 -2.59 19.15 -10.01
CA THR A 258 -2.01 19.04 -11.36
C THR A 258 -2.07 17.60 -11.86
N LYS A 259 -2.67 17.39 -13.01
CA LYS A 259 -2.61 16.12 -13.75
C LYS A 259 -1.23 16.02 -14.40
N VAL A 260 -0.48 14.95 -14.12
CA VAL A 260 0.91 14.79 -14.59
C VAL A 260 1.08 13.75 -15.70
N GLU A 261 0.06 12.93 -15.95
CA GLU A 261 0.05 11.91 -16.98
C GLU A 261 -1.36 11.72 -17.54
N ASP A 262 -1.49 11.72 -18.86
CA ASP A 262 -2.80 11.62 -19.55
C ASP A 262 -3.20 10.19 -19.88
N HIS A 263 -2.25 9.25 -19.91
CA HIS A 263 -2.56 7.84 -20.13
C HIS A 263 -3.60 7.36 -19.11
N PHE A 264 -4.71 6.81 -19.58
CA PHE A 264 -5.91 6.59 -18.76
C PHE A 264 -5.74 5.55 -17.64
N LEU A 265 -4.77 4.64 -17.77
CA LEU A 265 -4.40 3.67 -16.72
C LEU A 265 -3.26 4.16 -15.82
N SER A 266 -2.75 5.37 -16.05
CA SER A 266 -1.67 5.94 -15.26
C SER A 266 -2.10 6.22 -13.80
N ARG A 267 -1.13 6.11 -12.89
CA ARG A 267 -1.34 6.30 -11.46
C ARG A 267 -0.05 6.73 -10.74
N ILE A 268 -0.21 7.35 -9.58
CA ILE A 268 0.91 7.63 -8.69
C ILE A 268 0.81 6.68 -7.49
N THR A 269 1.78 5.79 -7.37
CA THR A 269 1.85 4.77 -6.32
C THR A 269 3.07 4.93 -5.42
N GLY A 270 4.15 5.53 -5.94
CA GLY A 270 5.30 5.97 -5.17
C GLY A 270 5.05 7.34 -4.53
N ALA A 271 5.65 7.57 -3.37
CA ALA A 271 5.52 8.85 -2.68
C ALA A 271 6.25 9.96 -3.44
N PRO A 272 5.59 11.11 -3.71
CA PRO A 272 6.28 12.29 -4.22
C PRO A 272 7.35 12.78 -3.24
N LEU A 273 8.52 13.12 -3.73
CA LEU A 273 9.63 13.60 -2.92
C LEU A 273 9.76 15.12 -3.01
N LEU A 274 9.68 15.78 -1.88
CA LEU A 274 9.84 17.23 -1.78
C LEU A 274 11.28 17.61 -1.44
N TYR A 275 11.87 18.49 -2.24
CA TYR A 275 13.14 19.15 -1.91
C TYR A 275 13.09 20.64 -2.25
N ARG A 276 13.19 21.50 -1.26
CA ARG A 276 13.01 22.96 -1.41
C ARG A 276 11.67 23.31 -2.08
N ASN A 277 11.71 23.93 -3.26
CA ASN A 277 10.55 24.25 -4.07
C ASN A 277 10.29 23.26 -5.23
N ARG A 278 10.88 22.08 -5.18
CA ARG A 278 10.70 21.02 -6.20
C ARG A 278 10.00 19.81 -5.61
N LEU A 279 9.02 19.32 -6.36
CA LEU A 279 8.36 18.07 -6.04
C LEU A 279 8.62 17.09 -7.19
N TYR A 280 9.27 15.96 -6.89
CA TYR A 280 9.57 14.91 -7.85
C TYR A 280 8.57 13.78 -7.70
N VAL A 281 7.86 13.47 -8.78
CA VAL A 281 6.68 12.59 -8.78
C VAL A 281 6.94 11.39 -9.68
N PRO A 282 6.99 10.17 -9.13
CA PRO A 282 7.08 8.95 -9.91
C PRO A 282 5.71 8.57 -10.48
N VAL A 283 5.67 8.09 -11.72
CA VAL A 283 4.43 7.69 -12.40
C VAL A 283 4.50 6.24 -12.85
N SER A 284 3.46 5.49 -12.49
CA SER A 284 3.23 4.09 -12.85
C SER A 284 1.86 3.91 -13.52
N SER A 285 1.48 2.67 -13.84
CA SER A 285 0.17 2.38 -14.44
C SER A 285 -0.42 1.03 -14.02
N PHE A 286 -1.67 0.82 -14.41
CA PHE A 286 -2.34 -0.49 -14.43
C PHE A 286 -2.27 -1.17 -15.80
N GLU A 287 -1.57 -0.63 -16.77
CA GLU A 287 -1.56 -1.18 -18.12
C GLU A 287 -0.98 -2.60 -18.17
N GLU A 288 0.02 -2.89 -17.34
CA GLU A 288 0.55 -4.23 -17.17
C GLU A 288 -0.53 -5.27 -16.84
N THR A 289 -1.53 -4.88 -16.04
CA THR A 289 -2.67 -5.73 -15.70
C THR A 289 -3.76 -5.68 -16.77
N ALA A 290 -4.00 -4.53 -17.39
CA ALA A 290 -4.99 -4.38 -18.45
C ALA A 290 -4.59 -5.13 -19.72
N GLY A 291 -3.30 -5.18 -20.02
CA GLY A 291 -2.74 -5.93 -21.15
C GLY A 291 -3.10 -7.43 -21.18
N ARG A 292 -3.57 -7.98 -20.04
CA ARG A 292 -4.12 -9.33 -19.98
C ARG A 292 -5.34 -9.53 -20.91
N ASP A 293 -6.12 -8.48 -21.15
CA ASP A 293 -7.27 -8.54 -22.04
C ASP A 293 -6.80 -8.50 -23.50
N ASN A 294 -7.07 -9.57 -24.24
CA ASN A 294 -6.66 -9.69 -25.66
C ASN A 294 -7.41 -8.74 -26.62
N LYS A 295 -8.46 -8.06 -26.15
CA LYS A 295 -9.17 -7.01 -26.88
C LYS A 295 -8.61 -5.61 -26.59
N TYR A 296 -7.77 -5.48 -25.57
CA TYR A 296 -7.12 -4.22 -25.22
C TYR A 296 -5.94 -3.96 -26.16
N GLU A 297 -5.92 -2.81 -26.84
CA GLU A 297 -4.79 -2.37 -27.66
C GLU A 297 -3.58 -2.05 -26.78
N CYS A 298 -2.78 -3.06 -26.53
CA CYS A 298 -1.62 -3.01 -25.64
C CYS A 298 -0.32 -2.83 -26.41
N CYS A 299 0.69 -2.11 -25.91
CA CYS A 299 0.73 -1.28 -24.72
C CYS A 299 1.34 0.07 -25.07
N THR A 300 0.90 1.13 -24.44
CA THR A 300 1.31 2.49 -24.79
C THR A 300 1.83 3.31 -23.61
N PHE A 301 1.71 2.80 -22.38
CA PHE A 301 2.22 3.48 -21.21
C PHE A 301 3.74 3.46 -21.14
N ARG A 302 4.30 4.62 -20.79
CA ARG A 302 5.72 4.78 -20.46
C ARG A 302 5.86 5.34 -19.05
N GLY A 303 6.60 4.65 -18.19
CA GLY A 303 6.96 5.16 -16.88
C GLY A 303 7.61 6.54 -16.98
N SER A 304 7.35 7.42 -16.02
CA SER A 304 7.93 8.77 -16.06
C SER A 304 8.24 9.31 -14.68
N LEU A 305 9.25 10.20 -14.63
CA LEU A 305 9.53 11.06 -13.49
C LEU A 305 9.16 12.49 -13.86
N VAL A 306 8.36 13.16 -13.01
CA VAL A 306 7.88 14.52 -13.27
C VAL A 306 8.35 15.44 -12.16
N ALA A 307 8.96 16.59 -12.51
CA ALA A 307 9.28 17.64 -11.57
C ALA A 307 8.26 18.77 -11.65
N LEU A 308 7.70 19.14 -10.50
CA LEU A 308 6.80 20.28 -10.39
C LEU A 308 7.42 21.37 -9.50
N ASP A 309 7.01 22.60 -9.76
CA ASP A 309 7.16 23.67 -8.78
C ASP A 309 6.19 23.38 -7.63
N ALA A 310 6.72 23.17 -6.43
CA ALA A 310 5.93 22.75 -5.27
C ALA A 310 4.94 23.85 -4.81
N TYR A 311 5.20 25.11 -5.11
CA TYR A 311 4.34 26.23 -4.67
C TYR A 311 3.14 26.43 -5.59
N THR A 312 3.33 26.19 -6.89
CA THR A 312 2.33 26.48 -7.93
C THR A 312 1.70 25.25 -8.58
N GLY A 313 2.35 24.09 -8.45
CA GLY A 313 1.96 22.88 -9.16
C GLY A 313 2.32 22.86 -10.65
N LYS A 314 3.05 23.89 -11.15
CA LYS A 314 3.48 23.94 -12.56
C LYS A 314 4.50 22.85 -12.86
N VAL A 315 4.27 22.08 -13.93
CA VAL A 315 5.24 21.10 -14.42
C VAL A 315 6.46 21.86 -14.96
N ILE A 316 7.64 21.46 -14.49
CA ILE A 316 8.93 22.03 -14.90
C ILE A 316 9.55 21.18 -16.00
N TRP A 317 9.57 19.87 -15.78
CA TRP A 317 9.95 18.87 -16.76
C TRP A 317 9.26 17.53 -16.49
N LYS A 318 9.13 16.72 -17.53
CA LYS A 318 8.68 15.34 -17.48
C LYS A 318 9.63 14.51 -18.33
N SER A 319 10.10 13.40 -17.79
CA SER A 319 11.03 12.50 -18.47
C SER A 319 10.54 11.07 -18.38
N PHE A 320 10.43 10.44 -19.55
CA PHE A 320 10.03 9.04 -19.66
C PHE A 320 11.22 8.10 -19.40
N THR A 321 10.96 6.95 -18.81
CA THR A 321 11.94 5.85 -18.69
C THR A 321 12.13 5.19 -20.05
N VAL A 322 11.05 4.80 -20.71
CA VAL A 322 11.07 4.32 -22.09
C VAL A 322 11.11 5.54 -23.01
N GLN A 323 12.24 5.77 -23.70
CA GLN A 323 12.48 7.01 -24.45
C GLN A 323 11.69 7.08 -25.76
N ASP A 324 11.60 5.95 -26.47
CA ASP A 324 10.89 5.87 -27.73
C ASP A 324 9.37 5.88 -27.53
N GLU A 325 8.65 6.53 -28.42
CA GLU A 325 7.19 6.52 -28.42
C GLU A 325 6.65 5.18 -28.91
N PRO A 326 5.62 4.63 -28.26
CA PRO A 326 4.97 3.41 -28.71
C PRO A 326 4.42 3.53 -30.13
N LYS A 327 4.72 2.54 -30.96
CA LYS A 327 4.25 2.45 -32.34
C LYS A 327 3.56 1.11 -32.58
N PRO A 328 2.60 1.01 -33.52
CA PRO A 328 2.07 -0.28 -33.93
C PRO A 328 3.20 -1.21 -34.40
N PHE A 329 3.26 -2.47 -33.94
CA PHE A 329 4.31 -3.39 -34.38
C PHE A 329 3.81 -4.78 -34.77
N LYS A 330 2.79 -5.32 -34.11
CA LYS A 330 2.15 -6.59 -34.51
C LYS A 330 0.67 -6.60 -34.11
N LYS A 331 -0.08 -7.56 -34.61
CA LYS A 331 -1.40 -7.92 -34.10
C LYS A 331 -1.29 -9.15 -33.22
N ASN A 332 -2.07 -9.20 -32.16
CA ASN A 332 -2.13 -10.37 -31.29
C ASN A 332 -2.94 -11.53 -31.94
N SER A 333 -3.02 -12.68 -31.28
CA SER A 333 -3.77 -13.86 -31.77
C SER A 333 -5.29 -13.64 -31.91
N ALA A 334 -5.85 -12.57 -31.33
CA ALA A 334 -7.24 -12.17 -31.50
C ALA A 334 -7.44 -11.10 -32.59
N GLY A 335 -6.38 -10.67 -33.29
CA GLY A 335 -6.40 -9.64 -34.32
C GLY A 335 -6.30 -8.21 -33.79
N THR A 336 -6.16 -7.99 -32.48
CA THR A 336 -6.04 -6.66 -31.85
C THR A 336 -4.65 -6.09 -32.09
N GLN A 337 -4.58 -4.77 -32.41
CA GLN A 337 -3.31 -4.08 -32.63
C GLN A 337 -2.50 -3.99 -31.34
N MET A 338 -1.21 -4.33 -31.40
CA MET A 338 -0.25 -4.15 -30.33
C MET A 338 0.70 -2.99 -30.63
N TYR A 339 1.10 -2.29 -29.56
CA TYR A 339 1.98 -1.13 -29.62
C TYR A 339 3.18 -1.33 -28.70
N GLY A 340 4.30 -0.69 -29.00
CA GLY A 340 5.51 -0.68 -28.18
C GLY A 340 6.60 0.21 -28.74
N PRO A 341 7.69 0.45 -27.97
CA PRO A 341 7.95 -0.08 -26.61
C PRO A 341 7.07 0.54 -25.53
N ALA A 342 6.81 -0.18 -24.44
CA ALA A 342 6.01 0.27 -23.31
C ALA A 342 6.48 -0.36 -21.99
N GLY A 343 6.14 0.24 -20.85
CA GLY A 343 6.53 -0.25 -19.53
C GLY A 343 7.47 0.71 -18.78
N GLY A 344 8.41 0.16 -18.01
CA GLY A 344 9.38 0.92 -17.23
C GLY A 344 8.74 1.79 -16.15
N ALA A 345 7.67 1.33 -15.54
CA ALA A 345 6.91 2.06 -14.51
C ALA A 345 7.81 2.44 -13.31
N ILE A 346 7.63 3.65 -12.76
CA ILE A 346 8.27 4.06 -11.52
C ILE A 346 7.19 4.02 -10.43
N TRP A 347 7.23 3.01 -9.56
CA TRP A 347 6.20 2.81 -8.55
C TRP A 347 6.68 2.90 -7.09
N SER A 348 7.97 3.24 -6.89
CA SER A 348 8.61 3.56 -5.62
C SER A 348 8.98 5.06 -5.51
N ALA A 349 9.33 5.51 -4.30
CA ALA A 349 9.74 6.90 -4.07
C ALA A 349 11.13 7.17 -4.67
N PRO A 350 11.34 8.34 -5.30
CA PRO A 350 12.66 8.75 -5.79
C PRO A 350 13.64 9.01 -4.64
N THR A 351 14.95 8.87 -4.89
CA THR A 351 16.04 9.15 -3.96
C THR A 351 16.90 10.29 -4.48
N LEU A 352 17.24 11.27 -3.63
CA LEU A 352 18.05 12.41 -4.04
C LEU A 352 19.53 12.24 -3.68
N ASP A 353 20.38 12.52 -4.64
CA ASP A 353 21.82 12.69 -4.46
C ASP A 353 22.18 14.17 -4.66
N LEU A 354 22.28 14.90 -3.58
CA LEU A 354 22.58 16.33 -3.61
C LEU A 354 24.03 16.61 -4.04
N LYS A 355 24.95 15.68 -3.77
CA LYS A 355 26.37 15.80 -4.17
C LYS A 355 26.50 15.80 -5.68
N ARG A 356 25.82 14.87 -6.37
CA ARG A 356 25.90 14.70 -7.83
C ARG A 356 24.78 15.43 -8.57
N LYS A 357 23.80 16.00 -7.84
CA LYS A 357 22.56 16.61 -8.37
C LYS A 357 21.77 15.62 -9.21
N LEU A 358 21.64 14.38 -8.72
CA LEU A 358 20.94 13.29 -9.36
C LEU A 358 19.71 12.85 -8.56
N ILE A 359 18.78 12.23 -9.27
CA ILE A 359 17.63 11.54 -8.70
C ILE A 359 17.71 10.10 -9.15
N TYR A 360 17.69 9.17 -8.21
CA TYR A 360 17.66 7.74 -8.50
C TYR A 360 16.27 7.17 -8.35
N VAL A 361 15.88 6.32 -9.29
CA VAL A 361 14.63 5.54 -9.23
C VAL A 361 14.89 4.10 -9.64
N GLY A 362 14.07 3.19 -9.11
CA GLY A 362 13.92 1.85 -9.63
C GLY A 362 12.81 1.82 -10.67
N THR A 363 12.97 1.02 -11.72
CA THR A 363 11.97 0.84 -12.76
C THR A 363 11.46 -0.59 -12.81
N GLY A 364 10.23 -0.75 -13.28
CA GLY A 364 9.63 -2.05 -13.59
C GLY A 364 9.98 -2.53 -14.99
N ASN A 365 9.43 -3.67 -15.34
CA ASN A 365 9.64 -4.45 -16.55
C ASN A 365 9.12 -3.74 -17.83
N SER A 366 9.48 -4.32 -18.99
CA SER A 366 8.83 -4.04 -20.27
C SER A 366 7.48 -4.76 -20.36
N TYR A 367 6.50 -4.12 -20.98
CA TYR A 367 5.17 -4.72 -21.26
C TYR A 367 5.09 -5.41 -22.61
N THR A 368 6.12 -5.28 -23.44
CA THR A 368 6.16 -5.75 -24.82
C THR A 368 7.48 -6.42 -25.16
N ASP A 369 7.55 -7.15 -26.28
CA ASP A 369 8.79 -7.76 -26.79
C ASP A 369 9.82 -6.76 -27.31
N ILE A 370 9.54 -5.44 -27.24
CA ILE A 370 10.47 -4.38 -27.64
C ILE A 370 11.21 -3.90 -26.42
N ASP A 371 12.48 -4.26 -26.30
CA ASP A 371 13.32 -3.92 -25.15
C ASP A 371 13.60 -2.41 -25.02
N SER A 372 13.79 -1.98 -23.77
CA SER A 372 14.33 -0.67 -23.41
C SER A 372 15.39 -0.83 -22.32
N PRO A 373 16.54 -0.16 -22.43
CA PRO A 373 17.61 -0.30 -21.44
C PRO A 373 17.28 0.35 -20.07
N HIS A 374 16.10 0.90 -19.93
CA HIS A 374 15.64 1.59 -18.73
C HIS A 374 14.51 0.87 -18.01
N THR A 375 14.20 -0.38 -18.39
CA THR A 375 13.31 -1.29 -17.64
C THR A 375 14.15 -2.19 -16.73
N ASP A 376 13.62 -2.61 -15.59
CA ASP A 376 14.32 -3.42 -14.58
C ASP A 376 15.69 -2.86 -14.23
N ALA A 377 15.74 -1.56 -14.05
CA ALA A 377 16.95 -0.78 -13.95
C ALA A 377 16.93 0.18 -12.75
N ILE A 378 18.13 0.53 -12.29
CA ILE A 378 18.32 1.77 -11.54
C ILE A 378 18.64 2.87 -12.55
N VAL A 379 17.82 3.92 -12.55
CA VAL A 379 17.93 5.05 -13.48
C VAL A 379 18.25 6.32 -12.73
N ALA A 380 19.26 7.07 -13.20
CA ALA A 380 19.69 8.34 -12.65
C ALA A 380 19.27 9.50 -13.55
N PHE A 381 18.45 10.39 -13.02
CA PHE A 381 18.02 11.62 -13.69
C PHE A 381 18.76 12.83 -13.14
N ASP A 382 19.05 13.79 -14.02
CA ASP A 382 19.55 15.11 -13.61
C ASP A 382 18.42 15.89 -12.90
N MET A 383 18.68 16.38 -11.69
CA MET A 383 17.68 17.08 -10.86
C MET A 383 17.09 18.34 -11.51
N VAL A 384 17.86 19.02 -12.36
CA VAL A 384 17.48 20.31 -12.94
C VAL A 384 16.74 20.11 -14.26
N THR A 385 17.27 19.23 -15.12
CA THR A 385 16.81 19.09 -16.50
C THR A 385 15.93 17.87 -16.74
N GLY A 386 15.92 16.91 -15.83
CA GLY A 386 15.23 15.62 -15.99
C GLY A 386 15.91 14.66 -16.97
N LYS A 387 17.04 15.02 -17.59
CA LYS A 387 17.74 14.13 -18.54
C LYS A 387 18.30 12.91 -17.82
N ILE A 388 18.12 11.74 -18.42
CA ILE A 388 18.78 10.50 -17.94
C ILE A 388 20.28 10.67 -18.12
N LYS A 389 21.04 10.48 -17.03
CA LYS A 389 22.51 10.55 -17.02
C LYS A 389 23.12 9.18 -17.19
N TRP A 390 22.52 8.18 -16.60
CA TRP A 390 22.86 6.77 -16.73
C TRP A 390 21.71 5.87 -16.29
N ALA A 391 21.73 4.64 -16.74
CA ALA A 391 20.89 3.55 -16.25
C ALA A 391 21.74 2.28 -16.13
N ASN A 392 21.39 1.43 -15.19
CA ASN A 392 21.95 0.09 -15.06
C ASN A 392 20.80 -0.92 -15.02
N GLN A 393 20.54 -1.55 -16.16
CA GLN A 393 19.57 -2.64 -16.31
C GLN A 393 20.23 -3.94 -15.86
N VAL A 394 19.64 -4.61 -14.88
CA VAL A 394 20.20 -5.86 -14.34
C VAL A 394 19.44 -7.10 -14.80
N THR A 395 18.23 -6.92 -15.35
CA THR A 395 17.41 -8.00 -15.93
C THR A 395 16.93 -7.58 -17.33
N PRO A 396 17.78 -7.71 -18.37
CA PRO A 396 17.37 -7.40 -19.73
C PRO A 396 16.34 -8.40 -20.23
N LYS A 397 15.43 -7.95 -21.12
CA LYS A 397 14.38 -8.79 -21.73
C LYS A 397 13.37 -9.37 -20.73
N ASP A 398 13.15 -8.67 -19.63
CA ASP A 398 12.03 -8.97 -18.73
C ASP A 398 10.75 -8.36 -19.31
N ASN A 399 10.04 -9.15 -20.09
CA ASN A 399 8.81 -8.75 -20.77
C ASN A 399 7.63 -9.42 -20.06
N PHE A 400 6.84 -8.66 -19.31
CA PHE A 400 5.81 -9.27 -18.48
C PHE A 400 4.48 -8.51 -18.53
N LEU A 401 3.38 -9.25 -18.55
CA LEU A 401 2.02 -8.78 -18.31
C LEU A 401 1.33 -9.68 -17.31
N VAL A 402 0.61 -9.11 -16.35
CA VAL A 402 -0.08 -9.85 -15.31
C VAL A 402 -1.10 -10.82 -15.90
N GLY A 403 -0.95 -12.11 -15.58
CA GLY A 403 -1.87 -13.17 -15.98
C GLY A 403 -1.53 -13.85 -17.30
N CYS A 404 -0.43 -13.48 -17.94
CA CYS A 404 0.13 -14.22 -19.06
C CYS A 404 0.62 -15.60 -18.58
N ARG A 405 0.04 -16.67 -19.13
CA ARG A 405 0.41 -18.06 -18.83
C ARG A 405 1.08 -18.75 -19.99
N GLN A 406 0.84 -18.27 -21.21
CA GLN A 406 1.38 -18.83 -22.45
C GLN A 406 1.97 -17.69 -23.28
N PRO A 407 3.23 -17.77 -23.71
CA PRO A 407 3.85 -16.80 -24.58
C PRO A 407 3.06 -16.63 -25.89
N GLY A 408 2.96 -15.40 -26.39
CA GLY A 408 2.32 -15.08 -27.68
C GLY A 408 0.81 -15.26 -27.74
N VAL A 409 0.13 -15.67 -26.66
CA VAL A 409 -1.33 -15.78 -26.61
C VAL A 409 -1.97 -14.47 -26.17
N GLY A 410 -2.83 -13.89 -26.97
CA GLY A 410 -3.37 -12.56 -26.74
C GLY A 410 -2.28 -11.50 -26.80
N ASN A 411 -2.23 -10.61 -25.81
CA ASN A 411 -1.20 -9.58 -25.69
C ASN A 411 0.09 -10.07 -24.99
N CYS A 412 0.14 -11.33 -24.59
CA CYS A 412 1.31 -11.86 -23.89
C CYS A 412 2.58 -11.77 -24.75
N PRO A 413 3.69 -11.28 -24.18
CA PRO A 413 4.97 -11.28 -24.87
C PRO A 413 5.37 -12.68 -25.37
N ASP A 414 6.01 -12.74 -26.54
CA ASP A 414 6.53 -14.01 -27.10
C ASP A 414 7.68 -14.56 -26.26
N ASN A 415 8.46 -13.63 -25.65
CA ASN A 415 9.55 -13.94 -24.73
C ASN A 415 9.18 -13.42 -23.32
N GLY A 416 8.30 -14.13 -22.63
CA GLY A 416 7.87 -13.74 -21.29
C GLY A 416 9.01 -13.74 -20.28
N GLY A 417 9.08 -12.71 -19.44
CA GLY A 417 10.06 -12.55 -18.37
C GLY A 417 9.50 -12.89 -16.97
N PRO A 418 10.35 -12.82 -15.95
CA PRO A 418 10.00 -13.23 -14.58
C PRO A 418 9.33 -12.13 -13.74
N ASP A 419 9.17 -10.89 -14.23
CA ASP A 419 8.68 -9.73 -13.48
C ASP A 419 9.62 -9.35 -12.31
N TYR A 420 10.85 -9.01 -12.63
CA TYR A 420 11.89 -8.68 -11.63
C TYR A 420 12.09 -7.16 -11.45
N ASP A 421 11.02 -6.43 -11.20
CA ASP A 421 11.07 -5.00 -10.94
C ASP A 421 12.02 -4.61 -9.82
N PHE A 422 12.60 -3.40 -9.91
CA PHE A 422 13.06 -2.65 -8.74
C PHE A 422 11.87 -1.95 -8.06
N GLY A 423 11.12 -2.69 -7.25
CA GLY A 423 9.94 -2.20 -6.55
C GLY A 423 10.24 -1.33 -5.34
N SER A 424 11.37 -1.56 -4.70
CA SER A 424 11.84 -0.75 -3.56
C SER A 424 12.50 0.54 -4.02
N SER A 425 12.37 1.61 -3.21
CA SER A 425 13.14 2.84 -3.43
C SER A 425 14.64 2.55 -3.34
N PRO A 426 15.46 3.04 -4.28
CA PRO A 426 16.91 3.02 -4.09
C PRO A 426 17.32 3.73 -2.80
N VAL A 427 18.37 3.28 -2.14
CA VAL A 427 18.87 3.88 -0.89
C VAL A 427 20.31 4.31 -1.07
N LEU A 428 20.59 5.60 -0.86
CA LEU A 428 21.96 6.13 -0.92
C LEU A 428 22.57 6.18 0.48
N ARG A 429 23.72 5.52 0.67
CA ARG A 429 24.41 5.53 1.98
C ARG A 429 25.82 6.05 1.85
N THR A 430 26.24 6.80 2.85
CA THR A 430 27.64 7.24 3.01
C THR A 430 28.29 6.39 4.10
N LEU A 431 29.28 5.61 3.73
CA LEU A 431 30.07 4.80 4.66
C LEU A 431 30.95 5.66 5.55
N PRO A 432 31.46 5.15 6.70
CA PRO A 432 32.35 5.89 7.58
C PRO A 432 33.61 6.43 6.90
N ASN A 433 34.09 5.78 5.85
CA ASN A 433 35.26 6.24 5.04
C ASN A 433 34.87 7.31 3.99
N GLY A 434 33.65 7.81 3.98
CA GLY A 434 33.17 8.83 3.06
C GLY A 434 32.74 8.31 1.67
N LYS A 435 32.97 7.03 1.35
CA LYS A 435 32.48 6.44 0.10
C LYS A 435 30.95 6.32 0.11
N GLN A 436 30.33 6.73 -0.99
CA GLN A 436 28.88 6.53 -1.15
C GLN A 436 28.57 5.28 -1.96
N ILE A 437 27.53 4.57 -1.55
CA ILE A 437 27.01 3.36 -2.21
C ILE A 437 25.52 3.54 -2.41
N LEU A 438 25.04 3.25 -3.61
CA LEU A 438 23.62 3.22 -3.94
C LEU A 438 23.14 1.76 -3.89
N LEU A 439 22.13 1.50 -3.08
CA LEU A 439 21.55 0.17 -2.88
C LEU A 439 20.24 0.05 -3.65
N GLY A 440 19.98 -1.12 -4.23
CA GLY A 440 18.71 -1.45 -4.91
C GLY A 440 18.27 -2.87 -4.58
N GLY A 441 17.04 -3.02 -4.10
CA GLY A 441 16.42 -4.32 -3.87
C GLY A 441 15.50 -4.68 -5.04
N GLN A 442 15.57 -5.92 -5.53
CA GLN A 442 14.84 -6.37 -6.71
C GLN A 442 13.94 -7.58 -6.40
N LYS A 443 12.80 -7.68 -7.06
CA LYS A 443 11.88 -8.83 -6.97
C LYS A 443 12.56 -10.17 -7.28
N SER A 444 13.68 -10.17 -8.00
CA SER A 444 14.52 -11.35 -8.16
C SER A 444 15.03 -11.96 -6.85
N GLY A 445 14.89 -11.25 -5.72
CA GLY A 445 15.50 -11.64 -4.44
C GLY A 445 17.00 -11.34 -4.36
N VAL A 446 17.49 -10.49 -5.24
CA VAL A 446 18.88 -10.00 -5.23
C VAL A 446 18.92 -8.60 -4.67
N MET A 447 19.82 -8.39 -3.71
CA MET A 447 20.24 -7.07 -3.25
C MET A 447 21.45 -6.63 -4.05
N TRP A 448 21.38 -5.43 -4.63
CA TRP A 448 22.39 -4.85 -5.48
C TRP A 448 23.04 -3.64 -4.83
N ALA A 449 24.31 -3.44 -5.06
CA ALA A 449 25.02 -2.20 -4.73
C ALA A 449 25.71 -1.63 -5.97
N PHE A 450 25.53 -0.33 -6.15
CA PHE A 450 26.01 0.40 -7.32
C PHE A 450 26.96 1.52 -6.89
N ASP A 451 27.92 1.83 -7.76
CA ASP A 451 28.86 2.95 -7.61
C ASP A 451 28.23 4.21 -8.23
N PRO A 452 27.74 5.19 -7.45
CA PRO A 452 27.14 6.39 -8.00
C PRO A 452 28.18 7.33 -8.67
N ASP A 453 29.47 7.20 -8.33
CA ASP A 453 30.58 7.96 -8.97
C ASP A 453 30.97 7.36 -10.31
N ASN A 454 30.61 6.08 -10.58
CA ASN A 454 30.98 5.36 -11.80
C ASN A 454 29.72 4.90 -12.57
N LYS A 455 28.80 5.83 -12.85
CA LYS A 455 27.58 5.60 -13.68
C LYS A 455 26.77 4.37 -13.25
N GLY A 456 26.69 4.09 -11.95
CA GLY A 456 25.94 2.96 -11.42
C GLY A 456 26.58 1.60 -11.69
N LYS A 457 27.89 1.50 -11.89
CA LYS A 457 28.58 0.21 -12.01
C LYS A 457 28.30 -0.64 -10.77
N VAL A 458 27.93 -1.91 -10.97
CA VAL A 458 27.70 -2.85 -9.87
C VAL A 458 28.99 -3.05 -9.08
N LEU A 459 28.89 -2.86 -7.76
CA LEU A 459 29.97 -3.11 -6.81
C LEU A 459 29.89 -4.53 -6.26
N TRP A 460 28.70 -4.95 -5.88
CA TRP A 460 28.40 -6.30 -5.41
C TRP A 460 26.92 -6.61 -5.59
N GLN A 461 26.59 -7.90 -5.51
CA GLN A 461 25.22 -8.42 -5.47
C GLN A 461 25.14 -9.57 -4.47
N ALA A 462 24.00 -9.72 -3.81
CA ALA A 462 23.73 -10.79 -2.87
C ALA A 462 22.34 -11.40 -3.14
N LYS A 463 22.29 -12.68 -3.51
CA LYS A 463 21.04 -13.43 -3.69
C LYS A 463 20.56 -13.93 -2.34
N ILE A 464 19.49 -13.33 -1.80
CA ILE A 464 18.95 -13.60 -0.45
C ILE A 464 17.53 -14.18 -0.46
N GLY A 465 16.87 -14.17 -1.60
CA GLY A 465 15.53 -14.76 -1.81
C GLY A 465 15.45 -15.59 -3.08
N SER A 466 14.39 -16.38 -3.26
CA SER A 466 14.14 -17.12 -4.50
C SER A 466 13.67 -16.23 -5.63
N GLY A 467 12.94 -15.15 -5.31
CA GLY A 467 12.37 -14.23 -6.26
C GLY A 467 11.06 -14.70 -6.89
N GLY A 468 10.46 -13.82 -7.68
CA GLY A 468 9.19 -14.04 -8.40
C GLY A 468 8.39 -12.74 -8.53
N ALA A 469 7.33 -12.76 -9.32
CA ALA A 469 6.47 -11.58 -9.57
C ALA A 469 5.86 -10.95 -8.29
N LEU A 470 5.69 -11.71 -7.23
CA LEU A 470 5.23 -11.27 -5.92
C LEU A 470 6.21 -11.68 -4.82
N GLY A 471 7.48 -11.81 -5.14
CA GLY A 471 8.50 -12.34 -4.25
C GLY A 471 9.77 -11.50 -4.24
N GLY A 472 10.78 -12.04 -3.56
CA GLY A 472 12.06 -11.36 -3.42
C GLY A 472 11.97 -10.10 -2.56
N ILE A 473 12.61 -9.00 -3.00
CA ILE A 473 12.61 -7.72 -2.30
C ILE A 473 11.56 -6.83 -2.96
N GLU A 474 10.44 -6.59 -2.27
CA GLU A 474 9.25 -6.00 -2.87
C GLU A 474 9.14 -4.49 -2.60
N TRP A 475 8.85 -4.07 -1.35
CA TRP A 475 8.46 -2.70 -1.05
C TRP A 475 9.58 -1.81 -0.55
N GLY A 476 10.45 -2.33 0.29
CA GLY A 476 11.53 -1.50 0.83
C GLY A 476 12.36 -2.20 1.90
N PHE A 477 13.57 -1.75 2.03
CA PHE A 477 14.53 -2.17 3.03
C PHE A 477 15.00 -0.96 3.82
N ALA A 478 15.66 -1.18 4.96
CA ALA A 478 16.19 -0.11 5.79
C ALA A 478 17.71 -0.23 5.90
N ALA A 479 18.41 0.91 6.00
CA ALA A 479 19.86 0.92 6.07
C ALA A 479 20.36 1.95 7.09
N ASP A 480 21.12 1.52 8.10
CA ASP A 480 21.87 2.40 8.99
C ASP A 480 23.20 2.87 8.36
N ALA A 481 24.20 3.21 9.14
CA ALA A 481 25.48 3.70 8.62
C ALA A 481 26.31 2.61 7.95
N GLU A 482 26.17 1.34 8.34
CA GLU A 482 27.05 0.24 7.93
C GLU A 482 26.31 -0.96 7.35
N ASN A 483 25.06 -1.16 7.75
CA ASN A 483 24.30 -2.37 7.45
C ASN A 483 22.97 -2.06 6.75
N VAL A 484 22.51 -3.01 5.93
CA VAL A 484 21.21 -2.97 5.30
C VAL A 484 20.39 -4.18 5.77
N TYR A 485 19.13 -3.94 6.12
CA TYR A 485 18.17 -4.91 6.65
C TYR A 485 17.06 -5.12 5.64
N VAL A 486 17.02 -6.30 5.06
CA VAL A 486 16.25 -6.59 3.86
C VAL A 486 15.17 -7.64 4.16
N PRO A 487 13.89 -7.25 4.20
CA PRO A 487 12.81 -8.21 4.23
C PRO A 487 12.67 -8.90 2.87
N VAL A 488 12.38 -10.20 2.89
CA VAL A 488 12.22 -11.04 1.71
C VAL A 488 10.82 -11.64 1.69
N ALA A 489 10.08 -11.34 0.65
CA ALA A 489 8.69 -11.77 0.50
C ALA A 489 8.55 -13.26 0.20
N ASP A 490 9.06 -13.73 -0.90
CA ASP A 490 8.96 -15.11 -1.41
C ASP A 490 7.60 -15.80 -1.14
N PRO A 491 6.43 -15.15 -1.45
CA PRO A 491 5.12 -15.65 -1.00
C PRO A 491 4.64 -16.86 -1.78
N LEU A 492 4.99 -16.90 -3.05
CA LEU A 492 4.60 -17.93 -4.00
C LEU A 492 5.88 -18.52 -4.60
N GLY A 493 5.95 -19.82 -4.71
CA GLY A 493 7.08 -20.31 -5.42
C GLY A 493 7.52 -21.73 -5.10
N SER A 494 8.74 -21.98 -5.45
CA SER A 494 9.44 -23.25 -5.36
C SER A 494 9.66 -23.70 -3.91
N ALA A 495 10.06 -24.94 -3.74
CA ALA A 495 10.57 -25.49 -2.46
C ALA A 495 11.76 -24.68 -1.89
N ALA A 496 12.38 -23.84 -2.72
CA ALA A 496 13.52 -22.98 -2.35
C ALA A 496 13.13 -21.63 -1.71
N ARG A 497 11.85 -21.39 -1.35
CA ARG A 497 11.39 -20.17 -0.66
C ARG A 497 12.22 -19.88 0.60
N LYS A 498 12.60 -18.61 0.74
CA LYS A 498 13.34 -18.13 1.91
C LYS A 498 12.76 -16.81 2.45
N PRO A 499 11.43 -16.76 2.78
CA PRO A 499 10.88 -15.56 3.39
C PRO A 499 11.53 -15.29 4.73
N GLY A 500 11.75 -14.03 5.07
CA GLY A 500 12.40 -13.64 6.32
C GLY A 500 13.06 -12.28 6.21
N ILE A 501 13.98 -11.99 7.11
CA ILE A 501 14.77 -10.78 7.09
C ILE A 501 16.26 -11.11 7.12
N THR A 502 17.04 -10.40 6.31
CA THR A 502 18.49 -10.60 6.17
C THR A 502 19.23 -9.30 6.43
N ALA A 503 20.29 -9.33 7.23
CA ALA A 503 21.20 -8.20 7.36
C ALA A 503 22.46 -8.44 6.54
N LEU A 504 22.88 -7.41 5.76
CA LEU A 504 24.10 -7.42 4.96
C LEU A 504 24.95 -6.21 5.30
N LYS A 505 26.28 -6.33 5.22
CA LYS A 505 27.19 -5.18 5.24
C LYS A 505 27.04 -4.37 3.96
N ILE A 506 26.83 -3.07 4.06
CA ILE A 506 26.71 -2.17 2.88
C ILE A 506 28.01 -2.15 2.06
N ALA A 507 29.15 -2.25 2.73
CA ALA A 507 30.45 -2.12 2.06
C ALA A 507 30.73 -3.22 1.02
N ASN A 508 30.27 -4.46 1.23
CA ASN A 508 30.66 -5.61 0.42
C ASN A 508 29.58 -6.68 0.20
N GLY A 509 28.36 -6.49 0.78
CA GLY A 509 27.27 -7.44 0.64
C GLY A 509 27.41 -8.71 1.49
N GLU A 510 28.37 -8.77 2.42
CA GLU A 510 28.52 -9.89 3.34
C GLU A 510 27.29 -10.04 4.22
N GLN A 511 26.73 -11.27 4.26
CA GLN A 511 25.60 -11.58 5.13
C GLN A 511 26.06 -11.69 6.58
N LEU A 512 25.49 -10.85 7.44
CA LEU A 512 25.72 -10.88 8.88
C LEU A 512 24.86 -11.94 9.58
N TRP A 513 23.57 -11.91 9.27
CA TRP A 513 22.61 -12.86 9.78
C TRP A 513 21.39 -12.98 8.83
N HIS A 514 20.66 -14.05 8.97
CA HIS A 514 19.36 -14.28 8.33
C HIS A 514 18.41 -14.91 9.33
N VAL A 515 17.22 -14.33 9.47
CA VAL A 515 16.15 -14.86 10.30
C VAL A 515 15.01 -15.29 9.39
N PRO A 516 14.74 -16.59 9.27
CA PRO A 516 13.57 -17.07 8.53
C PRO A 516 12.29 -16.53 9.13
N ALA A 517 11.31 -16.20 8.30
CA ALA A 517 10.00 -15.80 8.80
C ALA A 517 9.40 -16.96 9.63
N PRO A 518 8.90 -16.69 10.83
CA PRO A 518 8.24 -17.70 11.65
C PRO A 518 7.09 -18.38 10.92
N LYS A 519 6.67 -19.55 11.38
CA LYS A 519 5.47 -20.19 10.85
C LYS A 519 4.28 -19.26 10.96
N ALA A 520 3.53 -19.07 9.86
CA ALA A 520 2.39 -18.15 9.84
C ALA A 520 1.36 -18.49 10.92
N GLN A 521 0.91 -17.45 11.64
CA GLN A 521 -0.13 -17.51 12.67
C GLN A 521 -1.12 -16.38 12.40
N CYS A 522 -2.28 -16.71 11.82
CA CYS A 522 -3.22 -15.69 11.39
C CYS A 522 -4.49 -15.70 12.23
N SER A 523 -4.80 -14.60 12.90
CA SER A 523 -6.03 -14.42 13.70
C SER A 523 -7.32 -14.54 12.87
N TRP A 524 -7.25 -14.44 11.54
CA TRP A 524 -8.39 -14.63 10.64
C TRP A 524 -8.58 -16.07 10.13
N GLY A 525 -7.75 -17.02 10.57
CA GLY A 525 -7.80 -18.42 10.14
C GLY A 525 -6.82 -18.76 9.02
N THR A 526 -7.03 -19.88 8.36
CA THR A 526 -6.05 -20.48 7.42
C THR A 526 -6.08 -19.90 6.00
N THR A 527 -7.16 -19.23 5.61
CA THR A 527 -7.30 -18.66 4.26
C THR A 527 -6.30 -17.54 4.04
N ARG A 528 -5.41 -17.67 3.05
CA ARG A 528 -4.32 -16.73 2.76
C ARG A 528 -3.39 -16.48 3.97
N CYS A 529 -3.26 -17.46 4.84
CA CYS A 529 -2.34 -17.39 5.97
C CYS A 529 -0.94 -17.79 5.51
N ILE A 530 -0.09 -16.80 5.29
CA ILE A 530 1.27 -17.00 4.75
C ILE A 530 2.27 -16.16 5.53
N ASN A 531 3.51 -16.64 5.62
CA ASN A 531 4.60 -15.99 6.34
C ASN A 531 5.51 -15.12 5.45
N SER A 532 5.00 -14.62 4.33
CA SER A 532 5.74 -13.70 3.46
C SER A 532 6.14 -12.43 4.21
N GLN A 533 7.37 -11.96 4.06
CA GLN A 533 7.87 -10.77 4.72
C GLN A 533 8.21 -9.71 3.66
N SER A 534 7.17 -9.00 3.19
CA SER A 534 7.28 -8.06 2.07
C SER A 534 7.18 -6.59 2.47
N ALA A 535 6.54 -6.27 3.61
CA ALA A 535 6.41 -4.89 4.07
C ALA A 535 7.77 -4.21 4.21
N ALA A 536 7.84 -2.92 3.88
CA ALA A 536 9.07 -2.15 4.02
C ALA A 536 9.57 -2.16 5.48
N ALA A 537 10.86 -2.41 5.67
CA ALA A 537 11.50 -2.39 6.99
C ALA A 537 11.76 -0.96 7.48
N THR A 538 11.92 -0.79 8.78
CA THR A 538 12.31 0.46 9.44
C THR A 538 13.32 0.17 10.53
N VAL A 539 14.46 0.85 10.51
CA VAL A 539 15.52 0.65 11.49
C VAL A 539 15.65 1.85 12.44
N ILE A 540 15.90 1.57 13.70
CA ILE A 540 16.31 2.50 14.75
C ILE A 540 17.63 1.99 15.35
N PRO A 541 18.35 2.79 16.16
CA PRO A 541 19.53 2.28 16.87
C PRO A 541 19.20 1.01 17.69
N GLY A 542 19.83 -0.12 17.32
CA GLY A 542 19.71 -1.41 18.00
C GLY A 542 18.55 -2.30 17.55
N ALA A 543 17.59 -1.82 16.75
CA ALA A 543 16.47 -2.66 16.32
C ALA A 543 15.95 -2.34 14.92
N VAL A 544 15.43 -3.36 14.22
CA VAL A 544 14.71 -3.23 12.95
C VAL A 544 13.30 -3.79 13.07
N PHE A 545 12.31 -3.02 12.61
CA PHE A 545 10.90 -3.41 12.56
C PHE A 545 10.54 -3.89 11.16
N SER A 546 9.84 -5.02 11.06
CA SER A 546 9.37 -5.59 9.81
C SER A 546 8.02 -6.30 10.00
N GLY A 547 7.10 -6.04 9.08
CA GLY A 547 5.79 -6.68 9.05
C GLY A 547 5.76 -7.92 8.16
N THR A 548 4.85 -8.84 8.47
CA THR A 548 4.64 -10.08 7.72
C THR A 548 3.20 -10.23 7.25
N ALA A 549 3.01 -11.04 6.22
CA ALA A 549 1.69 -11.23 5.61
C ALA A 549 0.70 -11.99 6.53
N ASP A 550 1.17 -12.62 7.60
CA ASP A 550 0.34 -13.21 8.66
C ASP A 550 -0.22 -12.18 9.66
N GLY A 551 0.07 -10.88 9.45
CA GLY A 551 -0.44 -9.80 10.29
C GLY A 551 0.44 -9.48 11.50
N HIS A 552 1.60 -10.09 11.62
CA HIS A 552 2.52 -9.84 12.73
C HIS A 552 3.52 -8.73 12.42
N LEU A 553 3.66 -7.78 13.32
CA LEU A 553 4.75 -6.81 13.33
C LEU A 553 5.82 -7.27 14.31
N ARG A 554 7.04 -7.44 13.82
CA ARG A 554 8.17 -7.93 14.63
C ARG A 554 9.28 -6.90 14.69
N ALA A 555 9.96 -6.87 15.84
CA ALA A 555 11.22 -6.16 16.02
C ALA A 555 12.35 -7.17 16.17
N TYR A 556 13.43 -6.93 15.45
CA TYR A 556 14.63 -7.78 15.44
C TYR A 556 15.83 -6.98 15.93
N SER A 557 16.73 -7.60 16.68
CA SER A 557 18.02 -7.02 17.06
C SER A 557 18.85 -6.76 15.80
N THR A 558 19.42 -5.57 15.65
CA THR A 558 20.33 -5.27 14.54
C THR A 558 21.64 -6.04 14.63
N LYS A 559 22.02 -6.51 15.84
CA LYS A 559 23.28 -7.21 16.11
C LYS A 559 23.28 -8.64 15.56
N ASP A 560 22.21 -9.39 15.83
CA ASP A 560 22.18 -10.85 15.63
C ASP A 560 20.84 -11.38 15.07
N GLY A 561 19.86 -10.48 14.82
CA GLY A 561 18.55 -10.85 14.31
C GLY A 561 17.60 -11.47 15.34
N ALA A 562 17.96 -11.53 16.61
CA ALA A 562 17.06 -12.05 17.66
C ALA A 562 15.74 -11.28 17.67
N ILE A 563 14.60 -11.99 17.76
CA ILE A 563 13.29 -11.36 17.86
C ILE A 563 13.15 -10.74 19.26
N LEU A 564 13.07 -9.42 19.31
CA LEU A 564 12.90 -8.63 20.53
C LEU A 564 11.44 -8.47 20.93
N TRP A 565 10.53 -8.48 19.94
CA TRP A 565 9.11 -8.26 20.14
C TRP A 565 8.32 -8.78 18.93
N ASP A 566 7.14 -9.32 19.19
CA ASP A 566 6.20 -9.84 18.18
C ASP A 566 4.77 -9.47 18.59
N TYR A 567 4.02 -8.84 17.70
CA TYR A 567 2.65 -8.40 17.96
C TYR A 567 1.73 -8.75 16.79
N ASP A 568 0.63 -9.45 17.09
CA ASP A 568 -0.46 -9.73 16.14
C ASP A 568 -1.33 -8.48 15.95
N THR A 569 -1.10 -7.75 14.88
CA THR A 569 -1.84 -6.54 14.54
C THR A 569 -3.22 -6.83 13.94
N ALA A 570 -3.50 -8.08 13.60
CA ALA A 570 -4.76 -8.50 13.00
C ALA A 570 -5.82 -8.89 14.03
N ALA A 571 -5.43 -9.06 15.28
CA ALA A 571 -6.37 -9.34 16.37
C ALA A 571 -7.41 -8.21 16.54
N PRO A 572 -8.67 -8.54 16.89
CA PRO A 572 -9.70 -7.54 17.15
C PRO A 572 -9.29 -6.57 18.27
N ILE A 573 -9.45 -5.27 18.03
CA ILE A 573 -9.11 -4.23 19.00
C ILE A 573 -10.15 -3.09 18.97
N LYS A 574 -10.36 -2.47 20.15
CA LYS A 574 -11.20 -1.27 20.26
C LYS A 574 -10.45 -0.07 19.68
N THR A 575 -11.10 0.67 18.80
CA THR A 575 -10.55 1.87 18.16
C THR A 575 -11.09 3.15 18.78
N VAL A 576 -10.36 4.25 18.60
CA VAL A 576 -10.77 5.56 19.15
C VAL A 576 -11.90 6.23 18.34
N ASN A 577 -12.14 5.80 17.10
CA ASN A 577 -13.12 6.43 16.18
C ASN A 577 -14.26 5.51 15.74
N ALA A 578 -14.19 4.17 15.99
CA ALA A 578 -15.22 3.25 15.50
C ALA A 578 -15.24 1.95 16.30
N GLY A 579 -15.85 1.62 17.27
CA GLY A 579 -15.99 0.35 17.96
C GLY A 579 -14.79 -0.62 17.87
N ILE A 580 -15.08 -1.92 17.82
CA ILE A 580 -14.06 -2.98 17.67
C ILE A 580 -13.92 -3.32 16.19
N THR A 581 -12.68 -3.33 15.71
CA THR A 581 -12.33 -3.77 14.36
C THR A 581 -11.03 -4.56 14.37
N LYS A 582 -10.55 -5.03 13.23
CA LYS A 582 -9.36 -5.88 13.11
C LYS A 582 -8.46 -5.44 11.97
N GLY A 583 -7.20 -5.72 12.11
CA GLY A 583 -6.23 -5.60 11.03
C GLY A 583 -6.23 -6.82 10.11
N GLY A 584 -5.15 -6.97 9.39
CA GLY A 584 -4.91 -8.05 8.43
C GLY A 584 -3.43 -8.10 8.06
N THR A 585 -3.14 -8.43 6.82
CA THR A 585 -1.76 -8.50 6.31
C THR A 585 -1.01 -7.19 6.50
N LEU A 586 0.24 -7.29 6.92
CA LEU A 586 1.22 -6.22 6.86
C LEU A 586 2.00 -6.34 5.55
N ASP A 587 1.83 -5.33 4.69
CA ASP A 587 2.48 -5.25 3.38
C ASP A 587 2.60 -3.77 2.96
N GLY A 588 3.30 -3.46 1.87
CA GLY A 588 3.42 -2.08 1.40
C GLY A 588 4.30 -1.21 2.30
N GLY A 589 3.73 -0.09 2.74
CA GLY A 589 4.48 1.05 3.34
C GLY A 589 4.93 0.81 4.75
N GLY A 590 5.35 -0.22 5.27
CA GLY A 590 6.01 -0.49 6.56
C GLY A 590 5.76 0.47 7.74
N PRO A 591 6.30 0.17 8.90
CA PRO A 591 6.13 1.01 10.10
C PRO A 591 6.93 2.31 10.02
N THR A 592 6.52 3.32 10.79
CA THR A 592 7.24 4.58 10.97
C THR A 592 7.41 4.88 12.47
N VAL A 593 8.53 5.51 12.83
CA VAL A 593 8.84 5.81 14.24
C VAL A 593 9.17 7.28 14.40
N ALA A 594 8.47 7.96 15.28
CA ALA A 594 8.76 9.35 15.64
C ALA A 594 8.28 9.64 17.05
N ASN A 595 9.00 10.48 17.78
CA ASN A 595 8.62 11.01 19.09
C ASN A 595 8.20 9.91 20.12
N GLY A 596 8.92 8.80 20.15
CA GLY A 596 8.65 7.71 21.10
C GLY A 596 7.47 6.80 20.72
N ILE A 597 6.93 6.97 19.51
CA ILE A 597 5.78 6.18 19.04
C ILE A 597 6.12 5.45 17.75
N LEU A 598 5.79 4.17 17.71
CA LEU A 598 5.82 3.32 16.53
C LEU A 598 4.42 3.24 15.94
N TYR A 599 4.26 3.59 14.66
CA TYR A 599 2.99 3.52 13.94
C TYR A 599 3.04 2.48 12.84
N THR A 600 1.96 1.75 12.65
CA THR A 600 1.80 0.84 11.52
C THR A 600 0.36 0.73 11.08
N ASN A 601 0.15 0.61 9.76
CA ASN A 601 -1.11 0.16 9.20
C ASN A 601 -1.17 -1.37 9.19
N SER A 602 -2.36 -1.93 9.36
CA SER A 602 -2.61 -3.37 9.29
C SER A 602 -3.88 -3.64 8.49
N GLY A 603 -3.74 -4.40 7.40
CA GLY A 603 -4.86 -4.75 6.52
C GLY A 603 -4.64 -4.49 5.04
N TYR A 604 -3.44 -4.67 4.52
CA TYR A 604 -3.15 -4.58 3.09
C TYR A 604 -3.76 -5.77 2.33
N GLY A 605 -5.00 -5.63 1.89
CA GLY A 605 -5.81 -6.71 1.30
C GLY A 605 -5.60 -6.96 -0.20
N ARG A 606 -4.61 -6.33 -0.84
CA ARG A 606 -4.33 -6.53 -2.27
C ARG A 606 -3.61 -7.86 -2.52
N LEU A 607 -3.73 -8.38 -3.75
CA LEU A 607 -3.07 -9.59 -4.24
C LEU A 607 -3.26 -10.81 -3.31
N ILE A 608 -2.25 -11.14 -2.53
CA ILE A 608 -2.23 -12.28 -1.62
C ILE A 608 -2.65 -11.92 -0.19
N GLY A 609 -2.74 -10.62 0.13
CA GLY A 609 -3.01 -10.14 1.47
C GLY A 609 -4.45 -10.39 1.95
N TYR A 610 -4.61 -10.44 3.27
CA TYR A 610 -5.91 -10.46 3.95
C TYR A 610 -6.29 -9.02 4.36
N PRO A 611 -7.49 -8.54 4.00
CA PRO A 611 -7.89 -7.16 4.27
C PRO A 611 -8.12 -6.90 5.75
N GLY A 612 -7.91 -5.66 6.16
CA GLY A 612 -8.19 -5.12 7.47
C GLY A 612 -8.09 -3.60 7.41
N ASN A 613 -8.42 -2.92 8.49
CA ASN A 613 -8.59 -1.47 8.46
C ASN A 613 -8.05 -0.75 9.70
N LEU A 614 -6.91 -1.20 10.23
CA LEU A 614 -6.32 -0.61 11.40
C LEU A 614 -5.09 0.26 11.09
N LEU A 615 -5.03 1.41 11.77
CA LEU A 615 -3.80 2.10 12.12
C LEU A 615 -3.56 1.91 13.62
N LEU A 616 -2.38 1.47 13.98
CA LEU A 616 -1.95 1.21 15.35
C LEU A 616 -0.80 2.15 15.74
N ALA A 617 -0.84 2.67 16.95
CA ALA A 617 0.23 3.42 17.59
C ALA A 617 0.70 2.69 18.85
N PHE A 618 2.00 2.43 18.94
CA PHE A 618 2.61 1.72 20.06
C PHE A 618 3.58 2.62 20.80
N THR A 619 3.56 2.55 22.13
CA THR A 619 4.52 3.21 23.01
C THR A 619 5.01 2.23 24.07
N VAL A 620 6.05 2.60 24.78
CA VAL A 620 6.51 1.84 25.94
C VAL A 620 5.38 1.82 26.99
N ASP A 621 4.98 0.63 27.41
CA ASP A 621 3.88 0.34 28.34
C ASP A 621 2.48 0.84 27.89
N GLY A 622 2.31 1.31 26.65
CA GLY A 622 1.03 1.84 26.15
C GLY A 622 0.67 3.25 26.68
N LYS A 623 1.65 4.00 27.19
CA LYS A 623 1.44 5.31 27.85
C LYS A 623 1.72 6.51 26.93
#